data_87430fe1a8146964ad65c03bdb915412
#
_entry.id   87430fe1a8146964ad65c03bdb915412
#
_cell.length_a   1.000
_cell.length_b   1.000
_cell.length_c   1.000
_cell.angle_alpha   90.00
_cell.angle_beta   90.00
_cell.angle_gamma   90.00
#
_symmetry.space_group_name_H-M   'P 1'
#
loop_
_entity.id
_entity.type
_entity.pdbx_description
1 polymer ?
#
loop_
_entity_poly.entity_id
_entity_poly.type
_entity_poly.pdbx_seq_one_letter_code
_entity_poly.pdbx_strand_id
1 'polypeptide(L)'
;MYKRQGGIFDKQDIIHAINLGADGVQIASRFVATKECDASPAYKQAYINARQEDVQIIQSPVGMPGRALRNAFIKQLDNSRIPISKCYNCLEKCNPAKVPYCITKALINAVKGDVDNGLIFCGANVGRINEITTVHSLMKELSE
;
A
#
# COMPACT_ATOMS: atom_id res chain seq x y z
N MET A 1 24.27 -6.93 0.97
CA MET A 1 23.34 -6.26 1.89
C MET A 1 21.97 -6.92 1.75
N TYR A 2 21.52 -7.61 2.78
CA TYR A 2 20.25 -8.34 2.80
C TYR A 2 19.17 -7.48 3.46
N LYS A 3 18.15 -7.04 2.71
CA LYS A 3 17.03 -6.26 3.26
C LYS A 3 15.80 -7.13 3.38
N ARG A 4 15.14 -7.11 4.54
CA ARG A 4 13.82 -7.69 4.75
C ARG A 4 12.74 -6.64 4.55
N GLN A 5 11.80 -6.92 3.66
CA GLN A 5 10.62 -6.07 3.43
C GLN A 5 9.33 -6.89 3.50
N GLY A 6 8.27 -6.25 3.97
CA GLY A 6 6.97 -6.87 4.17
C GLY A 6 6.86 -7.65 5.49
N GLY A 7 5.74 -7.48 6.16
CA GLY A 7 5.47 -8.10 7.44
C GLY A 7 6.14 -7.46 8.66
N ILE A 8 6.95 -6.41 8.47
CA ILE A 8 7.60 -5.67 9.55
C ILE A 8 6.64 -4.55 10.02
N PHE A 9 6.33 -4.53 11.30
CA PHE A 9 5.40 -3.55 11.88
C PHE A 9 6.02 -2.79 13.06
N ASP A 10 6.63 -3.48 14.01
CA ASP A 10 7.18 -2.92 15.22
C ASP A 10 8.66 -3.28 15.43
N LYS A 11 9.23 -2.84 16.55
CA LYS A 11 10.61 -3.09 16.92
C LYS A 11 10.92 -4.59 17.05
N GLN A 12 9.97 -5.40 17.53
CA GLN A 12 10.17 -6.83 17.69
C GLN A 12 10.33 -7.52 16.33
N ASP A 13 9.54 -7.11 15.34
CA ASP A 13 9.66 -7.59 13.96
C ASP A 13 11.03 -7.21 13.36
N ILE A 14 11.54 -6.01 13.68
CA ILE A 14 12.87 -5.56 13.25
C ILE A 14 13.95 -6.45 13.86
N ILE A 15 13.93 -6.64 15.18
CA ILE A 15 14.90 -7.48 15.91
C ILE A 15 14.87 -8.90 15.35
N HIS A 16 13.68 -9.45 15.13
CA HIS A 16 13.52 -10.78 14.53
C HIS A 16 14.16 -10.87 13.15
N ALA A 17 13.91 -9.88 12.28
CA ALA A 17 14.50 -9.85 10.94
C ALA A 17 16.03 -9.77 10.97
N ILE A 18 16.60 -8.94 11.86
CA ILE A 18 18.06 -8.81 12.05
C ILE A 18 18.66 -10.13 12.56
N ASN A 19 18.02 -10.78 13.53
CA ASN A 19 18.46 -12.08 14.06
C ASN A 19 18.43 -13.20 12.99
N LEU A 20 17.59 -13.07 11.97
CA LEU A 20 17.55 -13.96 10.81
C LEU A 20 18.60 -13.60 9.74
N GLY A 21 19.49 -12.63 10.00
CA GLY A 21 20.59 -12.25 9.12
C GLY A 21 20.27 -11.10 8.16
N ALA A 22 19.22 -10.32 8.39
CA ALA A 22 18.98 -9.11 7.62
C ALA A 22 19.92 -7.98 8.09
N ASP A 23 20.51 -7.24 7.14
CA ASP A 23 21.27 -6.00 7.41
C ASP A 23 20.37 -4.80 7.72
N GLY A 24 19.07 -4.91 7.38
CA GLY A 24 18.10 -3.86 7.63
C GLY A 24 16.68 -4.25 7.16
N VAL A 25 15.71 -3.40 7.49
CA VAL A 25 14.30 -3.60 7.17
C VAL A 25 13.75 -2.43 6.36
N GLN A 26 12.62 -2.66 5.66
CA GLN A 26 11.87 -1.62 4.97
C GLN A 26 10.42 -1.63 5.44
N ILE A 27 9.94 -0.48 5.93
CA ILE A 27 8.59 -0.27 6.43
C ILE A 27 7.96 0.86 5.61
N ALA A 28 6.71 0.69 5.16
CA ALA A 28 6.00 1.72 4.40
C ALA A 28 4.63 2.06 5.01
N SER A 29 3.75 1.08 5.25
CA SER A 29 2.35 1.32 5.61
C SER A 29 2.18 2.19 6.86
N ARG A 30 3.03 2.02 7.88
CA ARG A 30 2.98 2.85 9.09
C ARG A 30 3.32 4.32 8.82
N PHE A 31 4.23 4.58 7.87
CA PHE A 31 4.60 5.96 7.49
C PHE A 31 3.51 6.67 6.67
N VAL A 32 2.61 5.93 6.02
CA VAL A 32 1.41 6.53 5.39
C VAL A 32 0.49 7.14 6.44
N ALA A 33 0.33 6.48 7.59
CA ALA A 33 -0.49 6.96 8.70
C ALA A 33 0.27 7.96 9.60
N THR A 34 0.99 8.90 9.00
CA THR A 34 1.69 9.98 9.71
C THR A 34 1.17 11.36 9.31
N LYS A 35 1.38 12.35 10.20
CA LYS A 35 1.00 13.74 9.93
C LYS A 35 1.80 14.30 8.76
N GLU A 36 3.07 13.89 8.62
CA GLU A 36 4.01 14.36 7.61
C GLU A 36 3.76 13.75 6.21
N CYS A 37 3.02 12.65 6.11
CA CYS A 37 2.60 12.12 4.81
C CYS A 37 1.66 13.12 4.12
N ASP A 38 1.95 13.50 2.89
CA ASP A 38 1.22 14.49 2.10
C ASP A 38 -0.02 13.93 1.37
N ALA A 39 -0.30 12.63 1.53
CA ALA A 39 -1.52 12.03 1.00
C ALA A 39 -2.77 12.61 1.67
N SER A 40 -3.89 12.58 0.95
CA SER A 40 -5.17 13.11 1.45
C SER A 40 -5.58 12.48 2.78
N PRO A 41 -6.35 13.20 3.62
CA PRO A 41 -6.90 12.63 4.85
C PRO A 41 -7.71 11.34 4.63
N ALA A 42 -8.48 11.26 3.55
CA ALA A 42 -9.25 10.07 3.21
C ALA A 42 -8.36 8.84 2.94
N TYR A 43 -7.22 9.05 2.26
CA TYR A 43 -6.23 7.98 2.03
C TYR A 43 -5.64 7.46 3.35
N LYS A 44 -5.23 8.36 4.24
CA LYS A 44 -4.72 7.98 5.58
C LYS A 44 -5.79 7.27 6.41
N GLN A 45 -7.03 7.77 6.36
CA GLN A 45 -8.14 7.17 7.09
C GLN A 45 -8.46 5.75 6.60
N ALA A 46 -8.25 5.46 5.32
CA ALA A 46 -8.40 4.10 4.79
C ALA A 46 -7.45 3.10 5.46
N TYR A 47 -6.22 3.52 5.84
CA TYR A 47 -5.30 2.66 6.60
C TYR A 47 -5.74 2.48 8.06
N ILE A 48 -6.29 3.52 8.69
CA ILE A 48 -6.79 3.44 10.09
C ILE A 48 -8.02 2.54 10.18
N ASN A 49 -8.90 2.61 9.18
CA ASN A 49 -10.14 1.82 9.15
C ASN A 49 -9.93 0.38 8.66
N ALA A 50 -8.75 0.08 8.11
CA ALA A 50 -8.44 -1.23 7.54
C ALA A 50 -8.43 -2.33 8.60
N ARG A 51 -9.03 -3.46 8.28
CA ARG A 51 -8.96 -4.69 9.07
C ARG A 51 -8.10 -5.71 8.37
N GLN A 52 -7.71 -6.75 9.09
CA GLN A 52 -6.88 -7.82 8.53
C GLN A 52 -7.59 -8.56 7.38
N GLU A 53 -8.89 -8.73 7.47
CA GLU A 53 -9.74 -9.35 6.44
C GLU A 53 -9.89 -8.51 5.17
N ASP A 54 -9.60 -7.19 5.24
CA ASP A 54 -9.66 -6.30 4.08
C ASP A 54 -8.42 -6.41 3.18
N VAL A 55 -7.40 -7.15 3.60
CA VAL A 55 -6.15 -7.29 2.85
C VAL A 55 -6.27 -8.38 1.79
N GLN A 56 -6.13 -8.00 0.52
CA GLN A 56 -6.26 -8.88 -0.64
C GLN A 56 -5.01 -8.86 -1.52
N ILE A 57 -4.63 -10.02 -2.06
CA ILE A 57 -3.62 -10.10 -3.13
C ILE A 57 -4.31 -9.88 -4.46
N ILE A 58 -3.80 -8.94 -5.24
CA ILE A 58 -4.34 -8.57 -6.55
C ILE A 58 -3.30 -8.73 -7.66
N GLN A 59 -3.78 -8.93 -8.88
CA GLN A 59 -2.97 -8.87 -10.08
C GLN A 59 -2.67 -7.41 -10.43
N SER A 60 -1.39 -7.07 -10.51
CA SER A 60 -0.97 -5.72 -10.90
C SER A 60 -0.60 -5.67 -12.39
N PRO A 61 -0.92 -4.57 -13.10
CA PRO A 61 -0.50 -4.36 -14.49
C PRO A 61 1.01 -4.40 -14.70
N VAL A 62 1.81 -4.28 -13.64
CA VAL A 62 3.28 -4.39 -13.68
C VAL A 62 3.79 -5.84 -13.70
N GLY A 63 2.89 -6.83 -13.70
CA GLY A 63 3.25 -8.25 -13.81
C GLY A 63 3.60 -8.94 -12.50
N MET A 64 3.59 -8.23 -11.37
CA MET A 64 3.80 -8.82 -10.04
C MET A 64 2.54 -8.71 -9.19
N PRO A 65 2.25 -9.69 -8.31
CA PRO A 65 1.13 -9.59 -7.39
C PRO A 65 1.36 -8.42 -6.42
N GLY A 66 0.29 -7.69 -6.11
CA GLY A 66 0.29 -6.62 -5.13
C GLY A 66 -0.65 -6.93 -3.98
N ARG A 67 -0.35 -6.41 -2.77
CA ARG A 67 -1.26 -6.48 -1.63
C ARG A 67 -1.96 -5.14 -1.49
N ALA A 68 -3.30 -5.16 -1.47
CA ALA A 68 -4.12 -3.96 -1.44
C ALA A 68 -5.29 -4.10 -0.47
N LEU A 69 -5.87 -2.97 -0.07
CA LEU A 69 -7.11 -2.90 0.69
C LEU A 69 -8.31 -3.16 -0.23
N ARG A 70 -9.21 -4.02 0.21
CA ARG A 70 -10.45 -4.35 -0.50
C ARG A 70 -11.46 -3.22 -0.37
N ASN A 71 -11.53 -2.38 -1.38
CA ASN A 71 -12.47 -1.26 -1.53
C ASN A 71 -13.40 -1.47 -2.73
N ALA A 72 -14.18 -0.46 -3.10
CA ALA A 72 -15.08 -0.53 -4.25
C ALA A 72 -14.33 -0.78 -5.57
N PHE A 73 -13.14 -0.17 -5.75
CA PHE A 73 -12.27 -0.39 -6.91
C PHE A 73 -11.87 -1.87 -7.06
N ILE A 74 -11.42 -2.52 -5.99
CA ILE A 74 -11.03 -3.94 -6.03
C ILE A 74 -12.25 -4.83 -6.29
N LYS A 75 -13.40 -4.56 -5.66
CA LYS A 75 -14.65 -5.29 -5.92
C LYS A 75 -15.10 -5.19 -7.38
N GLN A 76 -14.90 -4.04 -8.02
CA GLN A 76 -15.18 -3.86 -9.44
C GLN A 76 -14.24 -4.71 -10.31
N LEU A 77 -12.94 -4.78 -9.95
CA LEU A 77 -11.94 -5.59 -10.67
C LEU A 77 -12.22 -7.10 -10.56
N ASP A 78 -12.79 -7.58 -9.47
CA ASP A 78 -13.19 -8.99 -9.31
C ASP A 78 -14.25 -9.39 -10.35
N ASN A 79 -15.05 -8.44 -10.82
CA ASN A 79 -16.16 -8.69 -11.75
C ASN A 79 -15.84 -8.32 -13.21
N SER A 80 -15.02 -7.31 -13.44
CA SER A 80 -14.77 -6.81 -14.78
C SER A 80 -13.52 -5.94 -14.86
N ARG A 81 -12.99 -5.83 -16.07
CA ARG A 81 -11.92 -4.88 -16.40
C ARG A 81 -12.43 -3.44 -16.31
N ILE A 82 -11.60 -2.54 -15.78
CA ILE A 82 -11.89 -1.09 -15.75
C ILE A 82 -11.32 -0.46 -17.03
N PRO A 83 -12.18 0.11 -17.90
CA PRO A 83 -11.74 0.74 -19.15
C PRO A 83 -10.74 1.88 -18.92
N ILE A 84 -9.72 1.93 -19.75
CA ILE A 84 -8.69 2.97 -19.70
C ILE A 84 -9.01 4.05 -20.70
N SER A 85 -9.53 5.20 -20.23
CA SER A 85 -9.86 6.35 -21.06
C SER A 85 -8.64 7.22 -21.43
N LYS A 86 -7.59 7.20 -20.59
CA LYS A 86 -6.34 7.97 -20.79
C LYS A 86 -5.14 7.14 -20.38
N CYS A 87 -4.18 6.99 -21.29
CA CYS A 87 -2.89 6.38 -21.01
C CYS A 87 -1.90 7.44 -20.51
N TYR A 88 -1.12 7.11 -19.46
CA TYR A 88 -0.09 7.97 -18.90
C TYR A 88 1.33 7.62 -19.41
N ASN A 89 1.45 6.60 -20.27
CA ASN A 89 2.74 6.10 -20.78
C ASN A 89 3.75 5.79 -19.66
N CYS A 90 3.26 5.31 -18.53
CA CYS A 90 4.05 5.11 -17.31
C CYS A 90 4.86 3.80 -17.29
N LEU A 91 4.53 2.84 -18.13
CA LEU A 91 5.17 1.53 -18.21
C LEU A 91 5.44 1.17 -19.67
N GLU A 92 6.68 0.88 -20.01
CA GLU A 92 7.13 0.59 -21.38
C GLU A 92 6.37 -0.58 -22.03
N LYS A 93 6.12 -1.65 -21.28
CA LYS A 93 5.45 -2.86 -21.79
C LYS A 93 3.94 -2.91 -21.49
N CYS A 94 3.36 -1.82 -21.01
CA CYS A 94 1.93 -1.76 -20.74
C CYS A 94 1.12 -1.67 -22.04
N ASN A 95 0.19 -2.61 -22.22
CA ASN A 95 -0.81 -2.52 -23.28
C ASN A 95 -2.17 -2.13 -22.68
N PRO A 96 -2.63 -0.86 -22.84
CA PRO A 96 -3.90 -0.39 -22.29
C PRO A 96 -5.11 -1.22 -22.74
N ALA A 97 -5.01 -1.91 -23.89
CA ALA A 97 -6.08 -2.78 -24.36
C ALA A 97 -6.14 -4.14 -23.62
N LYS A 98 -5.10 -4.57 -22.93
CA LYS A 98 -5.00 -5.90 -22.32
C LYS A 98 -4.97 -5.87 -20.79
N VAL A 99 -4.45 -4.81 -20.18
CA VAL A 99 -4.33 -4.73 -18.71
C VAL A 99 -5.69 -4.53 -18.04
N PRO A 100 -5.89 -5.01 -16.81
CA PRO A 100 -7.17 -4.94 -16.12
C PRO A 100 -7.58 -3.53 -15.74
N TYR A 101 -6.62 -2.62 -15.51
CA TYR A 101 -6.84 -1.21 -15.14
C TYR A 101 -5.58 -0.39 -15.37
N CYS A 102 -5.69 0.95 -15.32
CA CYS A 102 -4.54 1.85 -15.33
C CYS A 102 -4.00 2.04 -13.91
N ILE A 103 -2.83 1.48 -13.60
CA ILE A 103 -2.24 1.56 -12.26
C ILE A 103 -1.95 3.01 -11.84
N THR A 104 -1.42 3.84 -12.73
CA THR A 104 -1.10 5.25 -12.42
C THR A 104 -2.36 6.03 -12.06
N LYS A 105 -3.45 5.88 -12.83
CA LYS A 105 -4.71 6.55 -12.50
C LYS A 105 -5.26 6.09 -11.15
N ALA A 106 -5.24 4.78 -10.91
CA ALA A 106 -5.74 4.21 -9.66
C ALA A 106 -4.96 4.69 -8.43
N LEU A 107 -3.63 4.79 -8.52
CA LEU A 107 -2.79 5.34 -7.45
C LEU A 107 -3.02 6.83 -7.23
N ILE A 108 -3.15 7.62 -8.30
CA ILE A 108 -3.44 9.07 -8.21
C ILE A 108 -4.80 9.30 -7.55
N ASN A 109 -5.83 8.56 -7.95
CA ASN A 109 -7.17 8.66 -7.36
C ASN A 109 -7.09 8.43 -5.84
N ALA A 110 -6.47 7.31 -5.43
CA ALA A 110 -6.33 6.96 -4.03
C ALA A 110 -5.65 8.07 -3.20
N VAL A 111 -4.46 8.52 -3.63
CA VAL A 111 -3.68 9.55 -2.90
C VAL A 111 -4.43 10.88 -2.82
N LYS A 112 -5.20 11.24 -3.85
CA LYS A 112 -6.03 12.45 -3.86
C LYS A 112 -7.32 12.35 -3.03
N GLY A 113 -7.66 11.16 -2.52
CA GLY A 113 -8.79 10.95 -1.64
C GLY A 113 -9.99 10.26 -2.27
N ASP A 114 -9.96 9.98 -3.57
CA ASP A 114 -10.95 9.12 -4.23
C ASP A 114 -10.60 7.64 -3.97
N VAL A 115 -10.76 7.24 -2.71
CA VAL A 115 -10.38 5.91 -2.23
C VAL A 115 -11.28 4.80 -2.77
N ASP A 116 -12.48 5.12 -3.20
CA ASP A 116 -13.42 4.15 -3.78
C ASP A 116 -13.09 3.80 -5.24
N ASN A 117 -12.45 4.71 -5.98
CA ASN A 117 -11.99 4.51 -7.35
C ASN A 117 -10.46 4.41 -7.43
N GLY A 118 -9.80 4.24 -6.31
CA GLY A 118 -8.35 4.21 -6.17
C GLY A 118 -7.80 2.87 -5.69
N LEU A 119 -6.55 2.61 -6.05
CA LEU A 119 -5.80 1.46 -5.56
C LEU A 119 -4.98 1.85 -4.33
N ILE A 120 -5.24 1.17 -3.22
CA ILE A 120 -4.54 1.39 -1.95
C ILE A 120 -3.69 0.16 -1.66
N PHE A 121 -2.39 0.22 -2.00
CA PHE A 121 -1.45 -0.82 -1.61
C PHE A 121 -1.16 -0.75 -0.11
N CYS A 122 -0.99 -1.89 0.54
CA CYS A 122 -0.71 -1.96 1.96
C CYS A 122 0.21 -3.14 2.32
N GLY A 123 0.78 -3.09 3.51
CA GLY A 123 1.47 -4.23 4.13
C GLY A 123 0.49 -5.25 4.72
N ALA A 124 0.98 -6.44 5.00
CA ALA A 124 0.17 -7.51 5.62
C ALA A 124 -0.41 -7.11 6.99
N ASN A 125 0.28 -6.26 7.72
CA ASN A 125 -0.07 -5.86 9.09
C ASN A 125 -0.83 -4.51 9.14
N VAL A 126 -1.45 -4.07 8.04
CA VAL A 126 -2.14 -2.77 8.00
C VAL A 126 -3.25 -2.67 9.05
N GLY A 127 -3.97 -3.75 9.32
CA GLY A 127 -5.03 -3.79 10.34
C GLY A 127 -4.57 -3.54 11.79
N ARG A 128 -3.25 -3.43 12.03
CA ARG A 128 -2.69 -3.03 13.33
C ARG A 128 -2.50 -1.50 13.44
N ILE A 129 -2.70 -0.74 12.36
CA ILE A 129 -2.60 0.74 12.35
C ILE A 129 -3.93 1.29 12.84
N ASN A 130 -3.94 1.96 13.99
CA ASN A 130 -5.16 2.44 14.64
C ASN A 130 -5.20 3.97 14.85
N GLU A 131 -4.09 4.67 14.56
CA GLU A 131 -4.00 6.11 14.75
C GLU A 131 -3.05 6.77 13.75
N ILE A 132 -3.21 8.10 13.58
CA ILE A 132 -2.26 8.93 12.83
C ILE A 132 -1.25 9.49 13.83
N THR A 133 0.00 9.07 13.68
CA THR A 133 1.11 9.49 14.53
C THR A 133 2.00 10.54 13.83
N THR A 134 3.20 10.81 14.35
CA THR A 134 4.25 11.58 13.67
C THR A 134 5.40 10.66 13.26
N VAL A 135 6.16 11.05 12.24
CA VAL A 135 7.39 10.32 11.85
C VAL A 135 8.36 10.26 13.03
N HIS A 136 8.50 11.34 13.79
CA HIS A 136 9.34 11.38 14.97
C HIS A 136 8.94 10.31 16.02
N SER A 137 7.67 10.27 16.39
CA SER A 137 7.15 9.28 17.37
C SER A 137 7.31 7.84 16.86
N LEU A 138 7.00 7.63 15.56
CA LEU A 138 7.15 6.33 14.95
C LEU A 138 8.62 5.86 14.92
N MET A 139 9.55 6.74 14.55
CA MET A 139 10.98 6.42 14.55
C MET A 139 11.49 6.10 15.95
N LYS A 140 11.04 6.85 16.96
CA LYS A 140 11.37 6.57 18.36
C LYS A 140 10.90 5.19 18.78
N GLU A 141 9.65 4.84 18.52
CA GLU A 141 9.08 3.50 18.80
C GLU A 141 9.87 2.36 18.12
N LEU A 142 10.29 2.58 16.86
CA LEU A 142 10.99 1.55 16.09
C LEU A 142 12.46 1.36 16.49
N SER A 143 13.10 2.39 17.08
CA SER A 143 14.54 2.37 17.43
C SER A 143 14.81 2.16 18.92
N GLU A 144 13.97 2.65 19.82
CA GLU A 144 14.09 2.51 21.29
C GLU A 144 13.37 1.26 21.81
#